data_bffec601999c33aff863e8c54666e110
#
_entry.id   bffec601999c33aff863e8c54666e110
#
_cell.length_a   1.000
_cell.length_b   1.000
_cell.length_c   1.000
_cell.angle_alpha   90.00
_cell.angle_beta   90.00
_cell.angle_gamma   90.00
#
_symmetry.space_group_name_H-M   'P 1'
#
loop_
_entity.id
_entity.type
_entity.pdbx_description
1 polymer ?
#
loop_
_entity_poly.entity_id
_entity_poly.type
_entity_poly.pdbx_seq_one_letter_code
_entity_poly.pdbx_strand_id
1 'polypeptide(L)'
;MDIPKHPTSIQLLRLLPLEELQKFATDSHTDYKAKKLTGMRMLCMMTCAFLETTRLSQRYIGSDWGNLSFAELFGLSLEQGRVSHSSISHRLDTMPVEFFEKSYSLISEIGEEITTPEERARHNLVRVDSSMVQDVLGKLRDGMTMGRKSGTGHPDRKQLKYTMAFDGFKVLAADIFTSGSYASEDLAIPEVVLNAVNSSKYHNEIYLFDRGVSSTQKLGAIDEATREKSDSFVGRLKLSRVIEVTGAAGTECGRTVDGIDIISDDYGNLRTKSGKPDVHQYRFIRIRLNKNRIPARTVKGKRRVYDDEVLLITNDFTSSALEIAGFYRRRWDIEVFFKFLKQNLSMAHLISSSENGLKIVLYMMLIVASLVMIYEKLNSQGPREAIHNMRIELMNWVFLHPVDRGQGRLEIATQDDLPPKSNG
;
A
#
# COMPACT_ATOMS: atom_id res chain seq x y z
N MET A 1 -4.14 13.48 21.14
CA MET A 1 -2.64 13.55 21.15
C MET A 1 -2.23 14.98 20.81
N ASP A 2 -1.28 15.59 21.53
CA ASP A 2 -0.80 16.95 21.19
C ASP A 2 0.27 16.85 20.11
N ILE A 3 -0.15 16.95 18.85
CA ILE A 3 0.71 16.79 17.69
C ILE A 3 1.31 18.15 17.34
N PRO A 4 2.64 18.31 17.34
CA PRO A 4 3.29 19.56 16.99
C PRO A 4 2.88 20.02 15.58
N LYS A 5 2.77 21.33 15.40
CA LYS A 5 2.61 21.93 14.06
C LYS A 5 3.98 21.84 13.35
N HIS A 6 4.03 21.22 12.18
CA HIS A 6 5.26 20.94 11.42
C HIS A 6 6.31 20.14 12.22
N PRO A 7 5.99 18.90 12.63
CA PRO A 7 6.91 18.08 13.39
C PRO A 7 8.12 17.62 12.55
N THR A 8 9.26 17.49 13.19
CA THR A 8 10.37 16.72 12.62
C THR A 8 10.05 15.22 12.62
N SER A 9 10.78 14.44 11.85
CA SER A 9 10.66 12.97 11.85
C SER A 9 10.90 12.38 13.22
N ILE A 10 11.83 12.94 13.99
CA ILE A 10 12.12 12.53 15.37
C ILE A 10 10.94 12.79 16.30
N GLN A 11 10.34 13.96 16.19
CA GLN A 11 9.13 14.29 16.98
C GLN A 11 7.98 13.35 16.59
N LEU A 12 7.81 13.05 15.31
CA LEU A 12 6.79 12.11 14.84
C LEU A 12 7.02 10.69 15.38
N LEU A 13 8.26 10.20 15.35
CA LEU A 13 8.57 8.86 15.89
C LEU A 13 8.38 8.78 17.42
N ARG A 14 8.56 9.88 18.14
CA ARG A 14 8.28 9.95 19.59
C ARG A 14 6.78 9.94 19.93
N LEU A 15 5.90 10.18 18.95
CA LEU A 15 4.45 10.03 19.13
C LEU A 15 3.98 8.58 19.01
N LEU A 16 4.86 7.64 18.63
CA LEU A 16 4.48 6.24 18.55
C LEU A 16 4.06 5.74 19.93
N PRO A 17 2.93 5.04 20.04
CA PRO A 17 2.40 4.51 21.29
C PRO A 17 3.17 3.23 21.69
N LEU A 18 4.40 3.44 22.22
CA LEU A 18 5.35 2.36 22.47
C LEU A 18 4.84 1.33 23.50
N GLU A 19 4.05 1.77 24.48
CA GLU A 19 3.48 0.88 25.50
C GLU A 19 2.46 -0.08 24.89
N GLU A 20 1.57 0.41 24.03
CA GLU A 20 0.60 -0.40 23.30
C GLU A 20 1.28 -1.36 22.32
N LEU A 21 2.30 -0.88 21.60
CA LEU A 21 3.10 -1.71 20.70
C LEU A 21 3.81 -2.83 21.48
N GLN A 22 4.39 -2.54 22.64
CA GLN A 22 5.01 -3.55 23.50
C GLN A 22 3.98 -4.54 24.02
N LYS A 23 2.79 -4.07 24.40
CA LYS A 23 1.67 -4.93 24.79
C LYS A 23 1.28 -5.87 23.64
N PHE A 24 1.16 -5.38 22.41
CA PHE A 24 0.86 -6.24 21.25
C PHE A 24 1.94 -7.31 21.03
N ALA A 25 3.22 -6.97 21.22
CA ALA A 25 4.30 -7.96 21.14
C ALA A 25 4.17 -9.08 22.18
N THR A 26 3.68 -8.74 23.36
CA THR A 26 3.44 -9.69 24.43
C THR A 26 2.21 -10.56 24.15
N ASP A 27 1.07 -9.92 23.81
CA ASP A 27 -0.21 -10.59 23.60
C ASP A 27 -0.18 -11.56 22.40
N SER A 28 0.57 -11.21 21.36
CA SER A 28 0.78 -12.06 20.17
C SER A 28 1.88 -13.11 20.33
N HIS A 29 2.48 -13.23 21.52
CA HIS A 29 3.63 -14.10 21.78
C HIS A 29 4.80 -13.88 20.79
N THR A 30 4.91 -12.69 20.20
CA THR A 30 5.95 -12.35 19.23
C THR A 30 7.35 -12.52 19.83
N ASP A 31 7.51 -12.23 21.12
CA ASP A 31 8.79 -12.29 21.80
C ASP A 31 9.08 -13.65 22.46
N TYR A 32 8.21 -14.65 22.25
CA TYR A 32 8.43 -15.98 22.80
C TYR A 32 9.78 -16.57 22.35
N LYS A 33 10.63 -16.88 23.34
CA LYS A 33 12.02 -17.36 23.13
C LYS A 33 12.93 -16.41 22.34
N ALA A 34 12.53 -15.17 22.10
CA ALA A 34 13.37 -14.18 21.45
C ALA A 34 14.46 -13.68 22.42
N LYS A 35 15.74 -13.83 22.02
CA LYS A 35 16.87 -13.32 22.83
C LYS A 35 17.23 -11.88 22.44
N LYS A 36 17.35 -11.59 21.14
CA LYS A 36 17.78 -10.29 20.61
C LYS A 36 16.77 -9.65 19.70
N LEU A 37 16.16 -10.41 18.80
CA LEU A 37 15.24 -9.91 17.78
C LEU A 37 13.79 -9.99 18.29
N THR A 38 13.44 -9.12 19.24
CA THR A 38 12.06 -8.93 19.71
C THR A 38 11.20 -8.24 18.66
N GLY A 39 9.88 -8.23 18.83
CA GLY A 39 8.95 -7.52 17.95
C GLY A 39 9.29 -6.05 17.82
N MET A 40 9.49 -5.37 18.93
CA MET A 40 9.86 -3.95 18.96
C MET A 40 11.20 -3.69 18.29
N ARG A 41 12.18 -4.57 18.46
CA ARG A 41 13.48 -4.42 17.77
C ARG A 41 13.36 -4.62 16.28
N MET A 42 12.58 -5.61 15.84
CA MET A 42 12.31 -5.80 14.41
C MET A 42 11.57 -4.60 13.82
N LEU A 43 10.58 -4.06 14.54
CA LEU A 43 9.86 -2.85 14.16
C LEU A 43 10.83 -1.66 13.99
N CYS A 44 11.67 -1.40 14.98
CA CYS A 44 12.67 -0.34 14.97
C CYS A 44 13.65 -0.48 13.79
N MET A 45 14.30 -1.65 13.68
CA MET A 45 15.32 -1.91 12.66
C MET A 45 14.76 -1.79 11.24
N MET A 46 13.57 -2.35 11.01
CA MET A 46 12.96 -2.29 9.68
C MET A 46 12.47 -0.88 9.35
N THR A 47 11.91 -0.13 10.32
CA THR A 47 11.52 1.27 10.11
C THR A 47 12.73 2.11 9.69
N CYS A 48 13.85 1.99 10.41
CA CYS A 48 15.09 2.67 10.08
C CYS A 48 15.56 2.30 8.67
N ALA A 49 15.69 1.01 8.40
CA ALA A 49 16.18 0.51 7.13
C ALA A 49 15.30 0.91 5.92
N PHE A 50 13.98 0.94 6.07
CA PHE A 50 13.07 1.43 5.02
C PHE A 50 13.20 2.93 4.76
N LEU A 51 13.46 3.71 5.80
CA LEU A 51 13.67 5.16 5.66
C LEU A 51 15.05 5.47 5.09
N GLU A 52 16.08 4.71 5.39
CA GLU A 52 17.46 4.99 4.93
C GLU A 52 17.72 4.55 3.49
N THR A 53 17.17 3.43 3.04
CA THR A 53 17.50 2.87 1.72
C THR A 53 16.29 2.52 0.86
N THR A 54 16.45 2.69 -0.46
CA THR A 54 15.49 2.21 -1.47
C THR A 54 15.79 0.79 -1.95
N ARG A 55 16.86 0.15 -1.45
CA ARG A 55 17.28 -1.23 -1.80
C ARG A 55 17.48 -2.06 -0.54
N LEU A 56 16.38 -2.32 0.12
CA LEU A 56 16.38 -3.06 1.37
C LEU A 56 16.82 -4.53 1.18
N SER A 57 17.62 -5.02 2.11
CA SER A 57 18.02 -6.44 2.19
C SER A 57 18.18 -6.85 3.64
N GLN A 58 18.08 -8.17 3.93
CA GLN A 58 18.32 -8.69 5.28
C GLN A 58 19.73 -8.37 5.81
N ARG A 59 20.73 -8.29 4.92
CA ARG A 59 22.09 -7.89 5.29
C ARG A 59 22.14 -6.42 5.70
N TYR A 60 21.42 -5.55 4.98
CA TYR A 60 21.32 -4.15 5.31
C TYR A 60 20.65 -3.97 6.68
N ILE A 61 19.48 -4.60 6.90
CA ILE A 61 18.78 -4.59 8.19
C ILE A 61 19.72 -5.06 9.33
N GLY A 62 20.52 -6.10 9.10
CA GLY A 62 21.49 -6.62 10.08
C GLY A 62 22.66 -5.69 10.33
N SER A 63 23.10 -4.91 9.35
CA SER A 63 24.17 -3.92 9.53
C SER A 63 23.71 -2.72 10.36
N ASP A 64 22.44 -2.34 10.23
CA ASP A 64 21.82 -1.26 10.99
C ASP A 64 21.59 -1.58 12.48
N TRP A 65 21.76 -2.83 12.85
CA TRP A 65 21.70 -3.21 14.26
C TRP A 65 22.60 -2.34 15.15
N GLY A 66 23.66 -1.79 14.57
CA GLY A 66 24.55 -0.88 15.26
C GLY A 66 24.07 0.57 15.34
N ASN A 67 22.92 0.91 14.75
CA ASN A 67 22.35 2.25 14.84
C ASN A 67 21.57 2.43 16.14
N LEU A 68 22.32 2.49 17.23
CA LEU A 68 21.83 2.47 18.61
C LEU A 68 21.04 3.75 18.94
N SER A 69 21.38 4.88 18.30
CA SER A 69 20.69 6.15 18.50
C SER A 69 19.20 6.08 18.06
N PHE A 70 18.92 5.26 17.03
CA PHE A 70 17.54 5.05 16.58
C PHE A 70 16.74 4.16 17.53
N ALA A 71 17.39 3.18 18.17
CA ALA A 71 16.77 2.29 19.14
C ALA A 71 16.22 3.06 20.37
N GLU A 72 16.89 4.13 20.78
CA GLU A 72 16.44 5.00 21.87
C GLU A 72 15.06 5.63 21.58
N LEU A 73 14.77 5.99 20.33
CA LEU A 73 13.46 6.53 19.91
C LEU A 73 12.33 5.52 20.08
N PHE A 74 12.65 4.23 20.13
CA PHE A 74 11.73 3.13 20.37
C PHE A 74 11.77 2.62 21.82
N GLY A 75 12.39 3.36 22.76
CA GLY A 75 12.51 2.96 24.16
C GLY A 75 13.33 1.69 24.38
N LEU A 76 14.19 1.32 23.42
CA LEU A 76 14.96 0.07 23.46
C LEU A 76 16.33 0.31 24.08
N SER A 77 16.72 -0.60 25.00
CA SER A 77 18.07 -0.62 25.55
C SER A 77 19.11 -1.00 24.50
N LEU A 78 20.29 -0.44 24.66
CA LEU A 78 21.43 -0.65 23.78
C LEU A 78 22.08 -2.01 24.11
N GLU A 79 21.78 -3.04 23.34
CA GLU A 79 22.54 -4.29 23.39
C GLU A 79 23.60 -4.30 22.31
N GLN A 80 24.83 -4.54 22.70
CA GLN A 80 25.95 -4.67 21.76
C GLN A 80 25.88 -6.03 21.04
N GLY A 81 26.19 -6.02 19.76
CA GLY A 81 26.40 -7.21 18.97
C GLY A 81 25.79 -7.14 17.55
N ARG A 82 26.36 -7.93 16.66
CA ARG A 82 25.84 -8.06 15.27
C ARG A 82 24.68 -9.06 15.23
N VAL A 83 23.72 -8.79 14.37
CA VAL A 83 22.66 -9.75 14.02
C VAL A 83 22.94 -10.28 12.63
N SER A 84 22.96 -11.61 12.50
CA SER A 84 23.18 -12.22 11.19
C SER A 84 21.93 -12.12 10.32
N HIS A 85 22.12 -12.07 9.01
CA HIS A 85 21.02 -12.09 8.05
C HIS A 85 20.18 -13.37 8.18
N SER A 86 20.81 -14.50 8.57
CA SER A 86 20.09 -15.77 8.82
C SER A 86 19.17 -15.69 10.05
N SER A 87 19.58 -14.97 11.10
CA SER A 87 18.71 -14.73 12.26
C SER A 87 17.51 -13.87 11.89
N ILE A 88 17.71 -12.84 11.06
CA ILE A 88 16.61 -12.01 10.54
C ILE A 88 15.67 -12.86 9.66
N SER A 89 16.22 -13.66 8.75
CA SER A 89 15.42 -14.56 7.91
C SER A 89 14.57 -15.51 8.76
N HIS A 90 15.18 -16.14 9.76
CA HIS A 90 14.47 -17.05 10.66
C HIS A 90 13.36 -16.33 11.44
N ARG A 91 13.61 -15.11 11.90
CA ARG A 91 12.59 -14.33 12.61
C ARG A 91 11.44 -13.93 11.69
N LEU A 92 11.71 -13.48 10.45
CA LEU A 92 10.68 -13.21 9.46
C LEU A 92 9.83 -14.45 9.14
N ASP A 93 10.44 -15.65 9.16
CA ASP A 93 9.71 -16.91 8.93
C ASP A 93 8.83 -17.33 10.12
N THR A 94 9.16 -16.92 11.34
CA THR A 94 8.56 -17.49 12.57
C THR A 94 7.81 -16.50 13.44
N MET A 95 7.98 -15.20 13.27
CA MET A 95 7.24 -14.20 14.05
C MET A 95 5.77 -14.17 13.65
N PRO A 96 4.85 -13.98 14.61
CA PRO A 96 3.45 -13.72 14.31
C PRO A 96 3.26 -12.45 13.48
N VAL A 97 2.58 -12.56 12.33
CA VAL A 97 2.22 -11.41 11.47
C VAL A 97 1.31 -10.44 12.23
N GLU A 98 0.45 -10.97 13.08
CA GLU A 98 -0.54 -10.23 13.85
C GLU A 98 0.04 -9.03 14.61
N PHE A 99 1.26 -9.14 15.14
CA PHE A 99 1.93 -8.02 15.79
C PHE A 99 2.10 -6.83 14.84
N PHE A 100 2.58 -7.08 13.62
CA PHE A 100 2.82 -6.02 12.62
C PHE A 100 1.52 -5.46 12.04
N GLU A 101 0.51 -6.29 11.91
CA GLU A 101 -0.83 -5.90 11.48
C GLU A 101 -1.48 -4.95 12.49
N LYS A 102 -1.47 -5.31 13.77
CA LYS A 102 -1.97 -4.46 14.86
C LYS A 102 -1.14 -3.17 15.00
N SER A 103 0.18 -3.27 14.84
CA SER A 103 1.06 -2.09 14.86
C SER A 103 0.74 -1.13 13.72
N TYR A 104 0.46 -1.67 12.51
CA TYR A 104 0.01 -0.87 11.39
C TYR A 104 -1.32 -0.16 11.68
N SER A 105 -2.31 -0.89 12.20
CA SER A 105 -3.61 -0.32 12.57
C SER A 105 -3.44 0.85 13.54
N LEU A 106 -2.70 0.64 14.62
CA LEU A 106 -2.47 1.65 15.66
C LEU A 106 -1.75 2.89 15.13
N ILE A 107 -0.70 2.71 14.32
CA ILE A 107 0.05 3.83 13.73
C ILE A 107 -0.80 4.59 12.70
N SER A 108 -1.63 3.89 11.94
CA SER A 108 -2.52 4.52 10.96
C SER A 108 -3.62 5.36 11.64
N GLU A 109 -4.02 5.02 12.88
CA GLU A 109 -4.97 5.81 13.67
C GLU A 109 -4.45 7.21 14.01
N ILE A 110 -3.15 7.36 14.22
CA ILE A 110 -2.51 8.69 14.39
C ILE A 110 -2.82 9.58 13.18
N GLY A 111 -2.77 9.00 11.99
CA GLY A 111 -3.11 9.72 10.77
C GLY A 111 -4.60 10.06 10.65
N GLU A 112 -5.48 9.22 11.18
CA GLU A 112 -6.91 9.52 11.22
C GLU A 112 -7.22 10.69 12.16
N GLU A 113 -6.52 10.83 13.29
CA GLU A 113 -6.72 11.94 14.22
C GLU A 113 -6.38 13.31 13.60
N ILE A 114 -5.41 13.36 12.70
CA ILE A 114 -5.03 14.59 11.99
C ILE A 114 -5.90 14.88 10.76
N THR A 115 -6.83 14.00 10.43
CA THR A 115 -7.70 14.13 9.26
C THR A 115 -8.97 14.88 9.63
N THR A 116 -9.24 16.01 8.95
CA THR A 116 -10.43 16.82 9.21
C THR A 116 -11.71 16.10 8.76
N PRO A 117 -12.89 16.46 9.32
CA PRO A 117 -14.17 15.88 8.86
C PRO A 117 -14.40 16.08 7.36
N GLU A 118 -14.02 17.23 6.79
CA GLU A 118 -14.18 17.56 5.37
C GLU A 118 -13.24 16.73 4.50
N GLU A 119 -12.02 16.48 4.95
CA GLU A 119 -11.09 15.59 4.27
C GLU A 119 -11.60 14.15 4.35
N ARG A 120 -12.09 13.73 5.51
CA ARG A 120 -12.65 12.39 5.70
C ARG A 120 -13.85 12.13 4.78
N ALA A 121 -14.71 13.13 4.58
CA ALA A 121 -15.80 13.04 3.63
C ALA A 121 -15.33 12.88 2.18
N ARG A 122 -14.10 13.31 1.86
CA ARG A 122 -13.45 13.08 0.55
C ARG A 122 -12.74 11.73 0.47
N HIS A 123 -12.46 11.08 1.59
CA HIS A 123 -11.77 9.79 1.69
C HIS A 123 -12.72 8.58 1.72
N ASN A 124 -14.02 8.78 1.49
CA ASN A 124 -14.98 7.69 1.37
C ASN A 124 -14.78 6.82 0.11
N LEU A 125 -13.86 7.21 -0.78
CA LEU A 125 -13.50 6.40 -1.95
C LEU A 125 -12.40 5.41 -1.58
N VAL A 126 -12.67 4.12 -1.68
CA VAL A 126 -11.71 3.04 -1.44
C VAL A 126 -11.28 2.45 -2.78
N ARG A 127 -10.03 2.68 -3.18
CA ARG A 127 -9.46 2.20 -4.44
C ARG A 127 -8.89 0.81 -4.21
N VAL A 128 -9.29 -0.15 -5.04
CA VAL A 128 -8.78 -1.53 -4.94
C VAL A 128 -8.10 -1.91 -6.24
N ASP A 129 -6.85 -2.30 -6.13
CA ASP A 129 -6.05 -2.71 -7.29
C ASP A 129 -4.94 -3.66 -6.87
N SER A 130 -4.30 -4.28 -7.86
CA SER A 130 -3.24 -5.24 -7.66
C SER A 130 -1.93 -4.81 -8.31
N SER A 131 -0.83 -5.23 -7.71
CA SER A 131 0.49 -5.00 -8.25
C SER A 131 1.34 -6.27 -8.22
N MET A 132 1.86 -6.65 -9.39
CA MET A 132 2.74 -7.81 -9.52
C MET A 132 4.19 -7.45 -9.19
N VAL A 133 4.85 -8.33 -8.46
CA VAL A 133 6.29 -8.27 -8.17
C VAL A 133 6.95 -9.57 -8.61
N GLN A 134 7.99 -9.44 -9.45
CA GLN A 134 8.72 -10.59 -10.00
C GLN A 134 9.90 -10.95 -9.10
N ASP A 135 10.08 -12.24 -8.89
CA ASP A 135 11.28 -12.76 -8.25
C ASP A 135 12.43 -12.89 -9.26
N VAL A 136 13.21 -11.82 -9.34
CA VAL A 136 14.37 -11.77 -10.25
C VAL A 136 15.52 -12.67 -9.80
N LEU A 137 15.59 -12.96 -8.50
CA LEU A 137 16.71 -13.68 -7.86
C LEU A 137 16.42 -15.14 -7.54
N GLY A 138 15.20 -15.63 -7.83
CA GLY A 138 14.81 -17.02 -7.54
C GLY A 138 14.70 -17.34 -6.04
N LYS A 139 14.31 -16.37 -5.22
CA LYS A 139 14.27 -16.51 -3.75
C LYS A 139 12.94 -17.05 -3.22
N LEU A 140 11.84 -16.88 -3.96
CA LEU A 140 10.51 -17.28 -3.48
C LEU A 140 10.42 -18.80 -3.33
N ARG A 141 10.01 -19.26 -2.16
CA ARG A 141 9.66 -20.68 -1.94
C ARG A 141 8.40 -21.01 -2.74
N ASP A 142 7.39 -20.17 -2.64
CA ASP A 142 6.11 -20.27 -3.35
C ASP A 142 5.86 -19.03 -4.19
N GLY A 143 5.19 -19.19 -5.33
CA GLY A 143 4.89 -18.08 -6.22
C GLY A 143 4.23 -18.53 -7.51
N MET A 144 3.54 -17.61 -8.16
CA MET A 144 2.93 -17.82 -9.46
C MET A 144 4.00 -17.99 -10.52
N THR A 145 3.91 -19.03 -11.34
CA THR A 145 4.80 -19.22 -12.50
C THR A 145 4.51 -18.17 -13.57
N MET A 146 5.55 -17.54 -14.07
CA MET A 146 5.41 -16.61 -15.21
C MET A 146 5.10 -17.42 -16.47
N GLY A 147 3.92 -17.22 -17.05
CA GLY A 147 3.51 -17.90 -18.28
C GLY A 147 4.42 -17.54 -19.49
N ARG A 148 4.62 -18.49 -20.40
CA ARG A 148 5.46 -18.40 -21.62
C ARG A 148 5.08 -17.31 -22.63
N LYS A 149 4.14 -16.42 -22.37
CA LYS A 149 3.56 -15.48 -23.37
C LYS A 149 4.45 -14.30 -23.80
N SER A 150 5.61 -14.12 -23.24
CA SER A 150 6.57 -13.15 -23.80
C SER A 150 7.89 -13.86 -24.02
N GLY A 151 8.38 -13.90 -25.24
CA GLY A 151 9.61 -14.57 -25.67
C GLY A 151 10.91 -14.16 -24.97
N THR A 152 10.81 -13.56 -23.80
CA THR A 152 11.89 -13.17 -22.89
C THR A 152 11.70 -13.75 -21.47
N GLY A 153 10.65 -14.54 -21.21
CA GLY A 153 10.37 -15.10 -19.90
C GLY A 153 11.24 -16.31 -19.60
N HIS A 154 12.05 -16.25 -18.56
CA HIS A 154 12.63 -17.47 -17.99
C HIS A 154 11.50 -18.30 -17.38
N PRO A 155 11.28 -19.55 -17.79
CA PRO A 155 10.14 -20.37 -17.37
C PRO A 155 10.09 -20.65 -15.85
N ASP A 156 11.21 -20.45 -15.17
CA ASP A 156 11.35 -20.74 -13.73
C ASP A 156 11.18 -19.51 -12.82
N ARG A 157 10.93 -18.33 -13.38
CA ARG A 157 10.74 -17.14 -12.56
C ARG A 157 9.36 -17.14 -11.94
N LYS A 158 9.34 -16.98 -10.62
CA LYS A 158 8.13 -16.80 -9.82
C LYS A 158 7.77 -15.33 -9.69
N GLN A 159 6.52 -15.07 -9.40
CA GLN A 159 6.00 -13.75 -9.07
C GLN A 159 4.93 -13.85 -7.99
N LEU A 160 4.70 -12.77 -7.30
CA LEU A 160 3.59 -12.65 -6.36
C LEU A 160 2.75 -11.42 -6.69
N LYS A 161 1.53 -11.41 -6.18
CA LYS A 161 0.59 -10.31 -6.36
C LYS A 161 0.29 -9.68 -5.03
N TYR A 162 0.51 -8.38 -4.91
CA TYR A 162 -0.02 -7.55 -3.84
C TYR A 162 -1.37 -6.99 -4.30
N THR A 163 -2.41 -7.17 -3.50
CA THR A 163 -3.70 -6.50 -3.72
C THR A 163 -4.03 -5.69 -2.49
N MET A 164 -4.44 -4.44 -2.68
CA MET A 164 -4.67 -3.49 -1.59
C MET A 164 -5.96 -2.71 -1.82
N ALA A 165 -6.64 -2.38 -0.73
CA ALA A 165 -7.75 -1.45 -0.67
C ALA A 165 -7.29 -0.18 0.06
N PHE A 166 -7.21 0.94 -0.65
CA PHE A 166 -6.61 2.20 -0.20
C PHE A 166 -7.63 3.35 -0.25
N ASP A 167 -7.88 4.01 0.86
CA ASP A 167 -8.85 5.11 0.96
C ASP A 167 -8.29 6.49 0.53
N GLY A 168 -7.00 6.56 0.27
CA GLY A 168 -6.27 7.80 -0.05
C GLY A 168 -5.34 8.24 1.07
N PHE A 169 -5.49 7.65 2.25
CA PHE A 169 -4.63 7.90 3.40
C PHE A 169 -4.11 6.62 4.04
N LYS A 170 -4.96 5.60 4.21
CA LYS A 170 -4.54 4.30 4.76
C LYS A 170 -4.99 3.13 3.86
N VAL A 171 -4.35 2.01 4.04
CA VAL A 171 -4.73 0.74 3.44
C VAL A 171 -5.66 0.00 4.41
N LEU A 172 -6.93 -0.17 4.02
CA LEU A 172 -7.97 -0.81 4.83
C LEU A 172 -7.81 -2.33 4.86
N ALA A 173 -7.37 -2.90 3.74
CA ALA A 173 -7.04 -4.31 3.60
C ALA A 173 -5.91 -4.50 2.59
N ALA A 174 -5.03 -5.44 2.85
CA ALA A 174 -3.97 -5.83 1.94
C ALA A 174 -3.71 -7.33 2.03
N ASP A 175 -3.45 -7.98 0.90
CA ASP A 175 -3.02 -9.36 0.90
C ASP A 175 -1.95 -9.64 -0.17
N ILE A 176 -1.25 -10.75 0.03
CA ILE A 176 -0.20 -11.25 -0.85
C ILE A 176 -0.62 -12.62 -1.38
N PHE A 177 -0.77 -12.70 -2.69
CA PHE A 177 -1.15 -13.94 -3.36
C PHE A 177 0.04 -14.56 -4.06
N THR A 178 0.33 -15.82 -3.74
CA THR A 178 1.41 -16.62 -4.31
C THR A 178 0.89 -17.75 -5.20
N SER A 179 -0.37 -18.17 -5.04
CA SER A 179 -1.00 -19.22 -5.85
C SER A 179 -1.37 -18.71 -7.25
N GLY A 180 -1.13 -19.54 -8.26
CA GLY A 180 -1.44 -19.26 -9.66
C GLY A 180 -2.91 -18.95 -9.94
N SER A 181 -3.84 -19.44 -9.12
CA SER A 181 -5.28 -19.11 -9.22
C SER A 181 -5.55 -17.61 -9.07
N TYR A 182 -4.81 -16.96 -8.20
CA TYR A 182 -4.92 -15.52 -7.94
C TYR A 182 -4.21 -14.62 -9.00
N ALA A 183 -3.65 -15.23 -10.05
CA ALA A 183 -3.23 -14.47 -11.22
C ALA A 183 -4.42 -13.70 -11.85
N SER A 184 -5.64 -14.23 -11.70
CA SER A 184 -6.88 -13.56 -12.06
C SER A 184 -7.27 -12.48 -11.04
N GLU A 185 -7.68 -11.30 -11.53
CA GLU A 185 -8.28 -10.25 -10.71
C GLU A 185 -9.67 -10.64 -10.19
N ASP A 186 -10.36 -11.55 -10.88
CA ASP A 186 -11.67 -12.10 -10.46
C ASP A 186 -11.63 -12.82 -9.09
N LEU A 187 -10.42 -13.15 -8.59
CA LEU A 187 -10.24 -13.76 -7.27
C LEU A 187 -9.65 -12.78 -6.27
N ALA A 188 -8.56 -12.12 -6.63
CA ALA A 188 -7.80 -11.28 -5.71
C ALA A 188 -8.55 -10.00 -5.29
N ILE A 189 -9.17 -9.29 -6.23
CA ILE A 189 -9.87 -8.04 -5.93
C ILE A 189 -11.10 -8.27 -5.06
N PRO A 190 -12.03 -9.21 -5.38
CA PRO A 190 -13.19 -9.44 -4.52
C PRO A 190 -12.84 -9.83 -3.10
N GLU A 191 -11.80 -10.64 -2.90
CA GLU A 191 -11.35 -11.05 -1.57
C GLU A 191 -10.91 -9.85 -0.73
N VAL A 192 -10.09 -8.96 -1.32
CA VAL A 192 -9.61 -7.76 -0.62
C VAL A 192 -10.73 -6.72 -0.43
N VAL A 193 -11.67 -6.60 -1.38
CA VAL A 193 -12.87 -5.74 -1.20
C VAL A 193 -13.68 -6.22 -0.01
N LEU A 194 -14.01 -7.52 0.06
CA LEU A 194 -14.80 -8.08 1.15
C LEU A 194 -14.09 -7.93 2.51
N ASN A 195 -12.78 -8.15 2.55
CA ASN A 195 -11.97 -7.92 3.75
C ASN A 195 -12.00 -6.44 4.17
N ALA A 196 -11.89 -5.51 3.21
CA ALA A 196 -11.94 -4.08 3.49
C ALA A 196 -13.32 -3.65 4.01
N VAL A 197 -14.41 -4.08 3.35
CA VAL A 197 -15.79 -3.83 3.80
C VAL A 197 -15.96 -4.32 5.23
N ASN A 198 -15.55 -5.55 5.55
CA ASN A 198 -15.73 -6.14 6.88
C ASN A 198 -14.88 -5.46 7.97
N SER A 199 -13.67 -4.99 7.62
CA SER A 199 -12.73 -4.36 8.57
C SER A 199 -13.02 -2.88 8.79
N SER A 200 -13.65 -2.20 7.83
CA SER A 200 -13.91 -0.76 7.94
C SER A 200 -14.91 -0.47 9.05
N LYS A 201 -14.59 0.53 9.85
CA LYS A 201 -15.48 1.11 10.86
C LYS A 201 -16.39 2.22 10.30
N TYR A 202 -16.19 2.59 9.04
CA TYR A 202 -16.95 3.64 8.36
C TYR A 202 -18.08 3.06 7.54
N HIS A 203 -19.00 3.93 7.14
CA HIS A 203 -20.16 3.64 6.29
C HIS A 203 -20.18 4.65 5.13
N ASN A 204 -20.96 4.36 4.12
CA ASN A 204 -21.09 5.16 2.89
C ASN A 204 -19.75 5.24 2.13
N GLU A 205 -18.94 4.18 2.22
CA GLU A 205 -17.74 4.03 1.42
C GLU A 205 -18.08 3.57 0.00
N ILE A 206 -17.25 3.97 -0.97
CA ILE A 206 -17.42 3.62 -2.38
C ILE A 206 -16.17 2.89 -2.84
N TYR A 207 -16.31 1.59 -3.11
CA TYR A 207 -15.22 0.71 -3.53
C TYR A 207 -14.99 0.78 -5.04
N LEU A 208 -13.80 1.19 -5.46
CA LEU A 208 -13.44 1.41 -6.87
C LEU A 208 -12.47 0.33 -7.35
N PHE A 209 -12.81 -0.39 -8.43
CA PHE A 209 -11.90 -1.39 -9.01
C PHE A 209 -11.99 -1.44 -10.54
N ASP A 210 -10.93 -1.94 -11.18
CA ASP A 210 -10.85 -2.02 -12.66
C ASP A 210 -11.53 -3.30 -13.19
N ARG A 211 -11.56 -3.42 -14.51
CA ARG A 211 -12.25 -4.44 -15.34
C ARG A 211 -11.81 -5.89 -15.11
N GLY A 212 -10.98 -6.16 -14.12
CA GLY A 212 -10.53 -7.49 -13.77
C GLY A 212 -11.61 -8.37 -13.16
N VAL A 213 -12.61 -7.75 -12.49
CA VAL A 213 -13.71 -8.45 -11.86
C VAL A 213 -14.86 -8.58 -12.86
N SER A 214 -15.10 -9.79 -13.33
CA SER A 214 -16.13 -10.10 -14.35
C SER A 214 -17.11 -11.20 -13.93
N SER A 215 -16.83 -11.91 -12.87
CA SER A 215 -17.69 -12.96 -12.33
C SER A 215 -18.95 -12.38 -11.72
N THR A 216 -20.13 -12.79 -12.24
CA THR A 216 -21.44 -12.39 -11.72
C THR A 216 -21.57 -12.73 -10.23
N GLN A 217 -21.16 -13.95 -9.84
CA GLN A 217 -21.22 -14.38 -8.43
C GLN A 217 -20.34 -13.50 -7.51
N LYS A 218 -19.14 -13.09 -7.98
CA LYS A 218 -18.24 -12.26 -7.18
C LYS A 218 -18.75 -10.82 -7.06
N LEU A 219 -19.33 -10.29 -8.13
CA LEU A 219 -20.00 -8.98 -8.09
C LEU A 219 -21.22 -9.01 -7.17
N GLY A 220 -22.01 -10.10 -7.18
CA GLY A 220 -23.11 -10.29 -6.25
C GLY A 220 -22.66 -10.29 -4.79
N ALA A 221 -21.60 -11.02 -4.46
CA ALA A 221 -21.06 -11.02 -3.10
C ALA A 221 -20.55 -9.63 -2.64
N ILE A 222 -19.94 -8.85 -3.55
CA ILE A 222 -19.56 -7.46 -3.26
C ILE A 222 -20.81 -6.59 -3.05
N ASP A 223 -21.85 -6.76 -3.89
CA ASP A 223 -23.08 -6.02 -3.76
C ASP A 223 -23.77 -6.27 -2.41
N GLU A 224 -23.91 -7.53 -2.03
CA GLU A 224 -24.48 -7.92 -0.74
C GLU A 224 -23.71 -7.30 0.43
N ALA A 225 -22.40 -7.48 0.47
CA ALA A 225 -21.55 -6.98 1.55
C ALA A 225 -21.56 -5.44 1.66
N THR A 226 -21.52 -4.73 0.52
CA THR A 226 -21.54 -3.26 0.52
C THR A 226 -22.91 -2.73 0.95
N ARG A 227 -24.01 -3.33 0.50
CA ARG A 227 -25.38 -2.90 0.92
C ARG A 227 -25.61 -3.06 2.42
N GLU A 228 -25.12 -4.14 3.03
CA GLU A 228 -25.25 -4.37 4.48
C GLU A 228 -24.66 -3.23 5.32
N LYS A 229 -23.66 -2.54 4.79
CA LYS A 229 -22.99 -1.41 5.44
C LYS A 229 -23.41 -0.03 4.93
N SER A 230 -24.39 0.05 4.05
CA SER A 230 -24.74 1.29 3.33
C SER A 230 -23.60 1.81 2.47
N ASP A 231 -22.69 0.95 2.07
CA ASP A 231 -21.60 1.23 1.15
C ASP A 231 -22.03 0.95 -0.29
N SER A 232 -21.21 1.35 -1.24
CA SER A 232 -21.43 1.07 -2.65
C SER A 232 -20.11 0.71 -3.36
N PHE A 233 -20.22 0.29 -4.62
CA PHE A 233 -19.03 0.07 -5.45
C PHE A 233 -19.19 0.67 -6.83
N VAL A 234 -18.07 0.97 -7.48
CA VAL A 234 -18.00 1.30 -8.92
C VAL A 234 -16.91 0.44 -9.54
N GLY A 235 -17.33 -0.49 -10.38
CA GLY A 235 -16.45 -1.36 -11.15
C GLY A 235 -16.44 -1.01 -12.63
N ARG A 236 -15.39 -1.39 -13.35
CA ARG A 236 -15.33 -1.32 -14.81
C ARG A 236 -15.59 -2.69 -15.40
N LEU A 237 -16.45 -2.75 -16.41
CA LEU A 237 -16.70 -3.95 -17.20
C LEU A 237 -16.05 -3.89 -18.59
N LYS A 238 -15.94 -5.05 -19.22
CA LYS A 238 -15.63 -5.10 -20.67
C LYS A 238 -16.83 -4.60 -21.45
N LEU A 239 -16.60 -3.80 -22.51
CA LEU A 239 -17.68 -3.30 -23.38
C LEU A 239 -18.51 -4.41 -24.02
N SER A 240 -17.91 -5.60 -24.19
CA SER A 240 -18.60 -6.79 -24.72
C SER A 240 -19.42 -7.55 -23.68
N ARG A 241 -19.50 -7.06 -22.43
CA ARG A 241 -20.29 -7.73 -21.37
C ARG A 241 -21.78 -7.65 -21.69
N VAL A 242 -22.45 -8.79 -21.72
CA VAL A 242 -23.89 -8.86 -21.97
C VAL A 242 -24.63 -8.41 -20.72
N ILE A 243 -25.50 -7.42 -20.88
CA ILE A 243 -26.35 -6.81 -19.88
C ILE A 243 -27.79 -6.95 -20.35
N GLU A 244 -28.69 -7.23 -19.43
CA GLU A 244 -30.13 -7.17 -19.64
C GLU A 244 -30.65 -5.85 -19.09
N VAL A 245 -30.86 -4.87 -19.96
CA VAL A 245 -31.37 -3.54 -19.58
C VAL A 245 -32.84 -3.66 -19.22
N THR A 246 -33.22 -3.19 -18.04
CA THR A 246 -34.59 -3.19 -17.49
C THR A 246 -35.24 -1.81 -17.51
N GLY A 247 -34.45 -0.74 -17.63
CA GLY A 247 -34.93 0.64 -17.69
C GLY A 247 -33.82 1.65 -17.81
N ALA A 248 -34.16 2.87 -18.20
CA ALA A 248 -33.24 4.01 -18.19
C ALA A 248 -33.16 4.62 -16.78
N ALA A 249 -31.94 4.92 -16.32
CA ALA A 249 -31.68 5.46 -14.98
C ALA A 249 -31.61 6.98 -14.95
N GLY A 250 -31.11 7.60 -16.01
CA GLY A 250 -30.67 8.98 -15.92
C GLY A 250 -31.10 9.91 -17.05
N THR A 251 -31.11 11.21 -16.69
CA THR A 251 -31.40 12.33 -17.59
C THR A 251 -30.12 13.02 -18.11
N GLU A 252 -28.94 12.49 -17.77
CA GLU A 252 -27.65 13.12 -18.08
C GLU A 252 -27.04 12.68 -19.42
N CYS A 253 -27.72 11.80 -20.16
CA CYS A 253 -27.26 11.36 -21.49
C CYS A 253 -27.05 12.55 -22.44
N GLY A 254 -25.89 12.56 -23.10
CA GLY A 254 -25.48 13.66 -23.97
C GLY A 254 -24.82 14.85 -23.27
N ARG A 255 -24.65 14.83 -21.96
CA ARG A 255 -23.88 15.86 -21.24
C ARG A 255 -22.40 15.59 -21.29
N THR A 256 -21.64 16.65 -21.53
CA THR A 256 -20.17 16.66 -21.45
C THR A 256 -19.72 17.54 -20.31
N VAL A 257 -19.04 16.96 -19.32
CA VAL A 257 -18.44 17.70 -18.21
C VAL A 257 -17.03 17.20 -17.98
N ASP A 258 -16.07 18.12 -17.85
CA ASP A 258 -14.65 17.81 -17.62
C ASP A 258 -14.02 16.81 -18.60
N GLY A 259 -14.54 16.75 -19.83
CA GLY A 259 -14.10 15.84 -20.89
C GLY A 259 -14.61 14.40 -20.74
N ILE A 260 -15.70 14.22 -20.00
CA ILE A 260 -16.45 12.97 -19.90
C ILE A 260 -17.81 13.17 -20.56
N ASP A 261 -18.14 12.34 -21.55
CA ASP A 261 -19.45 12.31 -22.19
C ASP A 261 -20.23 11.12 -21.63
N ILE A 262 -21.42 11.33 -21.11
CA ILE A 262 -22.34 10.25 -20.71
C ILE A 262 -23.09 9.76 -21.95
N ILE A 263 -22.83 8.51 -22.35
CA ILE A 263 -23.46 7.90 -23.53
C ILE A 263 -24.80 7.25 -23.16
N SER A 264 -24.81 6.46 -22.09
CA SER A 264 -26.01 5.85 -21.54
C SER A 264 -25.90 5.69 -20.02
N ASP A 265 -27.06 5.62 -19.37
CA ASP A 265 -27.22 5.41 -17.95
C ASP A 265 -28.48 4.55 -17.75
N ASP A 266 -28.28 3.26 -17.49
CA ASP A 266 -29.30 2.24 -17.57
C ASP A 266 -29.33 1.40 -16.30
N TYR A 267 -30.53 0.94 -15.90
CA TYR A 267 -30.72 -0.13 -14.93
C TYR A 267 -30.74 -1.49 -15.63
N GLY A 268 -30.25 -2.52 -14.97
CA GLY A 268 -30.29 -3.84 -15.55
C GLY A 268 -29.65 -4.91 -14.66
N ASN A 269 -29.57 -6.11 -15.22
CA ASN A 269 -28.97 -7.27 -14.59
C ASN A 269 -27.83 -7.82 -15.45
N LEU A 270 -26.83 -8.39 -14.81
CA LEU A 270 -25.81 -9.17 -15.51
C LEU A 270 -26.41 -10.51 -15.94
N ARG A 271 -25.96 -11.03 -17.09
CA ARG A 271 -26.27 -12.41 -17.46
C ARG A 271 -25.24 -13.38 -16.90
N THR A 272 -25.72 -14.46 -16.30
CA THR A 272 -24.90 -15.59 -15.84
C THR A 272 -24.32 -16.36 -17.03
N LYS A 273 -23.37 -17.26 -16.79
CA LYS A 273 -22.84 -18.14 -17.85
C LYS A 273 -23.90 -19.02 -18.52
N SER A 274 -24.98 -19.34 -17.80
CA SER A 274 -26.13 -20.08 -18.34
C SER A 274 -27.10 -19.22 -19.18
N GLY A 275 -26.79 -17.92 -19.34
CA GLY A 275 -27.63 -16.98 -20.09
C GLY A 275 -28.83 -16.43 -19.33
N LYS A 276 -29.07 -16.86 -18.08
CA LYS A 276 -30.13 -16.33 -17.23
C LYS A 276 -29.70 -14.99 -16.60
N PRO A 277 -30.65 -14.04 -16.39
CA PRO A 277 -30.36 -12.84 -15.64
C PRO A 277 -29.96 -13.19 -14.20
N ASP A 278 -29.03 -12.38 -13.65
CA ASP A 278 -28.69 -12.43 -12.24
C ASP A 278 -29.82 -11.81 -11.40
N VAL A 279 -29.86 -12.19 -10.12
CA VAL A 279 -30.86 -11.66 -9.18
C VAL A 279 -30.60 -10.21 -8.76
N HIS A 280 -29.33 -9.80 -8.83
CA HIS A 280 -28.90 -8.47 -8.44
C HIS A 280 -29.15 -7.45 -9.55
N GLN A 281 -29.82 -6.36 -9.21
CA GLN A 281 -29.97 -5.21 -10.08
C GLN A 281 -28.82 -4.23 -9.88
N TYR A 282 -28.25 -3.77 -10.99
CA TYR A 282 -27.18 -2.80 -11.04
C TYR A 282 -27.55 -1.60 -11.92
N ARG A 283 -26.76 -0.56 -11.81
CA ARG A 283 -26.76 0.58 -12.72
C ARG A 283 -25.54 0.49 -13.62
N PHE A 284 -25.72 0.71 -14.91
CA PHE A 284 -24.71 0.63 -15.95
C PHE A 284 -24.56 1.98 -16.60
N ILE A 285 -23.37 2.56 -16.49
CA ILE A 285 -23.07 3.87 -17.05
C ILE A 285 -22.02 3.71 -18.14
N ARG A 286 -22.36 4.06 -19.35
CA ARG A 286 -21.41 4.10 -20.45
C ARG A 286 -20.94 5.54 -20.66
N ILE A 287 -19.64 5.73 -20.57
CA ILE A 287 -19.00 7.02 -20.72
C ILE A 287 -18.00 6.98 -21.87
N ARG A 288 -17.78 8.14 -22.51
CA ARG A 288 -16.69 8.36 -23.45
C ARG A 288 -15.71 9.38 -22.89
N LEU A 289 -14.42 9.05 -22.95
CA LEU A 289 -13.35 9.94 -22.51
C LEU A 289 -12.84 10.75 -23.69
N ASN A 290 -12.71 12.07 -23.56
CA ASN A 290 -12.23 12.94 -24.63
C ASN A 290 -10.78 12.61 -24.99
N LYS A 291 -10.54 12.30 -26.27
CA LYS A 291 -9.24 11.86 -26.83
C LYS A 291 -8.07 12.81 -26.58
N ASN A 292 -8.34 14.10 -26.45
CA ASN A 292 -7.30 15.11 -26.28
C ASN A 292 -6.57 15.03 -24.92
N ARG A 293 -7.08 14.23 -23.96
CA ARG A 293 -6.47 14.03 -22.64
C ARG A 293 -5.81 12.65 -22.45
N ILE A 294 -5.95 11.75 -23.43
CA ILE A 294 -5.33 10.42 -23.35
C ILE A 294 -4.02 10.45 -24.14
N PRO A 295 -2.85 10.43 -23.50
CA PRO A 295 -1.58 10.38 -24.21
C PRO A 295 -1.50 9.09 -25.03
N ALA A 296 -1.32 9.20 -26.33
CA ALA A 296 -1.09 8.07 -27.22
C ALA A 296 0.21 7.36 -26.79
N ARG A 297 0.10 6.17 -26.21
CA ARG A 297 1.27 5.34 -25.89
C ARG A 297 1.62 4.47 -27.09
N THR A 298 2.81 4.64 -27.62
CA THR A 298 3.39 3.72 -28.60
C THR A 298 4.05 2.56 -27.83
N VAL A 299 3.48 1.38 -27.93
CA VAL A 299 4.06 0.16 -27.36
C VAL A 299 4.52 -0.73 -28.51
N LYS A 300 5.82 -1.03 -28.57
CA LYS A 300 6.46 -1.87 -29.65
C LYS A 300 6.13 -1.39 -31.07
N GLY A 301 6.20 -0.07 -31.33
CA GLY A 301 6.00 0.49 -32.68
C GLY A 301 4.55 0.51 -33.18
N LYS A 302 3.59 0.02 -32.40
CA LYS A 302 2.17 0.08 -32.75
C LYS A 302 1.45 1.10 -31.86
N ARG A 303 0.78 2.08 -32.51
CA ARG A 303 -0.11 3.03 -31.84
C ARG A 303 -1.30 2.24 -31.30
N ARG A 304 -1.38 2.04 -29.98
CA ARG A 304 -2.59 1.48 -29.36
C ARG A 304 -3.64 2.59 -29.32
N VAL A 305 -4.71 2.39 -30.07
CA VAL A 305 -5.95 3.14 -29.88
C VAL A 305 -6.58 2.56 -28.62
N TYR A 306 -6.66 3.36 -27.55
CA TYR A 306 -7.44 2.98 -26.39
C TYR A 306 -8.93 3.09 -26.75
N ASP A 307 -9.74 2.15 -26.24
CA ASP A 307 -11.19 2.30 -26.28
C ASP A 307 -11.53 3.61 -25.58
N ASP A 308 -12.09 4.56 -26.32
CA ASP A 308 -12.52 5.85 -25.78
C ASP A 308 -13.70 5.65 -24.83
N GLU A 309 -14.36 4.50 -24.89
CA GLU A 309 -15.54 4.16 -24.12
C GLU A 309 -15.20 3.27 -22.92
N VAL A 310 -15.87 3.54 -21.82
CA VAL A 310 -15.79 2.78 -20.58
C VAL A 310 -17.20 2.42 -20.16
N LEU A 311 -17.43 1.16 -19.79
CA LEU A 311 -18.65 0.67 -19.19
C LEU A 311 -18.43 0.50 -17.69
N LEU A 312 -19.14 1.29 -16.89
CA LEU A 312 -19.15 1.19 -15.44
C LEU A 312 -20.35 0.40 -14.96
N ILE A 313 -20.17 -0.33 -13.87
CA ILE A 313 -21.22 -1.01 -13.10
C ILE A 313 -21.17 -0.50 -11.68
N THR A 314 -22.33 -0.26 -11.09
CA THR A 314 -22.45 0.19 -9.70
C THR A 314 -23.76 -0.26 -9.07
N ASN A 315 -23.77 -0.35 -7.75
CA ASN A 315 -24.98 -0.46 -6.94
C ASN A 315 -25.37 0.87 -6.25
N ASP A 316 -24.75 1.98 -6.66
CA ASP A 316 -25.18 3.33 -6.26
C ASP A 316 -26.26 3.83 -7.22
N PHE A 317 -27.48 3.92 -6.68
CA PHE A 317 -28.66 4.39 -7.42
C PHE A 317 -29.00 5.85 -7.12
N THR A 318 -28.19 6.52 -6.30
CA THR A 318 -28.44 7.87 -5.78
C THR A 318 -27.58 8.95 -6.41
N SER A 319 -26.28 8.68 -6.58
CA SER A 319 -25.35 9.63 -7.19
C SER A 319 -25.66 9.82 -8.68
N SER A 320 -25.36 11.00 -9.23
CA SER A 320 -25.47 11.26 -10.67
C SER A 320 -24.44 10.44 -11.47
N ALA A 321 -24.70 10.22 -12.76
CA ALA A 321 -23.77 9.49 -13.62
C ALA A 321 -22.40 10.19 -13.72
N LEU A 322 -22.38 11.53 -13.68
CA LEU A 322 -21.17 12.34 -13.68
C LEU A 322 -20.36 12.18 -12.40
N GLU A 323 -21.02 12.13 -11.24
CA GLU A 323 -20.35 11.87 -9.96
C GLU A 323 -19.71 10.50 -9.95
N ILE A 324 -20.44 9.44 -10.38
CA ILE A 324 -19.92 8.07 -10.46
C ILE A 324 -18.72 7.99 -11.41
N ALA A 325 -18.79 8.66 -12.57
CA ALA A 325 -17.65 8.75 -13.48
C ALA A 325 -16.46 9.50 -12.86
N GLY A 326 -16.75 10.54 -12.07
CA GLY A 326 -15.76 11.29 -11.28
C GLY A 326 -15.09 10.42 -10.20
N PHE A 327 -15.86 9.62 -9.48
CA PHE A 327 -15.35 8.67 -8.50
C PHE A 327 -14.42 7.65 -9.16
N TYR A 328 -14.85 7.05 -10.27
CA TYR A 328 -14.05 6.06 -10.98
C TYR A 328 -12.71 6.64 -11.48
N ARG A 329 -12.65 7.89 -11.89
CA ARG A 329 -11.41 8.58 -12.28
C ARG A 329 -10.37 8.58 -11.16
N ARG A 330 -10.81 8.68 -9.92
CA ARG A 330 -9.94 8.66 -8.73
C ARG A 330 -9.41 7.27 -8.39
N ARG A 331 -9.87 6.22 -9.05
CA ARG A 331 -9.26 4.89 -8.94
C ARG A 331 -7.74 4.92 -9.22
N TRP A 332 -7.31 5.82 -10.11
CA TRP A 332 -5.88 5.96 -10.45
C TRP A 332 -4.97 6.31 -9.27
N ASP A 333 -5.49 6.85 -8.19
CA ASP A 333 -4.71 7.25 -7.02
C ASP A 333 -3.95 6.05 -6.41
N ILE A 334 -4.50 4.83 -6.47
CA ILE A 334 -3.82 3.62 -5.98
C ILE A 334 -2.61 3.23 -6.84
N GLU A 335 -2.63 3.50 -8.14
CA GLU A 335 -1.48 3.25 -9.02
C GLU A 335 -0.31 4.19 -8.65
N VAL A 336 -0.64 5.44 -8.28
CA VAL A 336 0.33 6.42 -7.75
C VAL A 336 0.89 5.93 -6.42
N PHE A 337 0.06 5.39 -5.53
CA PHE A 337 0.48 4.81 -4.26
C PHE A 337 1.39 3.58 -4.47
N PHE A 338 1.04 2.63 -5.33
CA PHE A 338 1.94 1.52 -5.67
C PHE A 338 3.27 1.98 -6.26
N LYS A 339 3.26 3.04 -7.07
CA LYS A 339 4.48 3.63 -7.61
C LYS A 339 5.35 4.21 -6.48
N PHE A 340 4.75 4.89 -5.50
CA PHE A 340 5.45 5.39 -4.32
C PHE A 340 6.10 4.24 -3.53
N LEU A 341 5.35 3.17 -3.21
CA LEU A 341 5.87 2.00 -2.51
C LEU A 341 7.03 1.33 -3.24
N LYS A 342 6.92 1.17 -4.56
CA LYS A 342 7.97 0.55 -5.40
C LYS A 342 9.23 1.41 -5.50
N GLN A 343 9.10 2.71 -5.60
CA GLN A 343 10.23 3.61 -5.80
C GLN A 343 10.94 3.99 -4.50
N ASN A 344 10.21 4.09 -3.40
CA ASN A 344 10.74 4.64 -2.15
C ASN A 344 10.84 3.62 -1.02
N LEU A 345 10.00 2.59 -1.00
CA LEU A 345 9.89 1.63 0.10
C LEU A 345 10.18 0.19 -0.32
N SER A 346 11.02 0.01 -1.32
CA SER A 346 11.55 -1.31 -1.72
C SER A 346 10.51 -2.40 -2.05
N MET A 347 9.26 -2.06 -2.35
CA MET A 347 8.21 -3.04 -2.67
C MET A 347 8.59 -3.99 -3.82
N ALA A 348 9.44 -3.53 -4.74
CA ALA A 348 9.91 -4.36 -5.86
C ALA A 348 11.01 -5.37 -5.45
N HIS A 349 11.55 -5.28 -4.23
CA HIS A 349 12.64 -6.12 -3.74
C HIS A 349 12.12 -7.11 -2.71
N LEU A 350 12.19 -8.40 -3.02
CA LEU A 350 11.78 -9.45 -2.10
C LEU A 350 12.83 -9.63 -1.00
N ILE A 351 12.46 -9.29 0.22
CA ILE A 351 13.34 -9.36 1.40
C ILE A 351 13.23 -10.71 2.08
N SER A 352 12.08 -11.37 1.98
CA SER A 352 11.82 -12.71 2.49
C SER A 352 11.45 -13.67 1.35
N SER A 353 11.61 -14.96 1.61
CA SER A 353 11.22 -16.05 0.71
C SER A 353 9.95 -16.77 1.16
N SER A 354 9.54 -16.61 2.41
CA SER A 354 8.34 -17.23 2.99
C SER A 354 7.15 -16.29 2.93
N GLU A 355 5.95 -16.83 2.84
CA GLU A 355 4.71 -16.05 2.87
C GLU A 355 4.58 -15.22 4.16
N ASN A 356 4.89 -15.82 5.32
CA ASN A 356 4.88 -15.13 6.60
C ASN A 356 5.79 -13.91 6.61
N GLY A 357 7.04 -14.08 6.18
CA GLY A 357 8.00 -12.98 6.13
C GLY A 357 7.65 -11.91 5.10
N LEU A 358 7.01 -12.27 4.00
CA LEU A 358 6.50 -11.33 3.02
C LEU A 358 5.35 -10.48 3.59
N LYS A 359 4.44 -11.09 4.37
CA LYS A 359 3.37 -10.36 5.07
C LYS A 359 3.93 -9.40 6.12
N ILE A 360 4.92 -9.82 6.90
CA ILE A 360 5.62 -8.92 7.85
C ILE A 360 6.23 -7.73 7.11
N VAL A 361 6.96 -7.98 6.02
CA VAL A 361 7.58 -6.92 5.21
C VAL A 361 6.53 -5.98 4.62
N LEU A 362 5.38 -6.51 4.18
CA LEU A 362 4.26 -5.71 3.70
C LEU A 362 3.77 -4.75 4.79
N TYR A 363 3.42 -5.24 5.98
CA TYR A 363 2.95 -4.38 7.07
C TYR A 363 4.00 -3.38 7.52
N MET A 364 5.27 -3.76 7.56
CA MET A 364 6.37 -2.81 7.84
C MET A 364 6.46 -1.69 6.80
N MET A 365 6.32 -2.04 5.52
CA MET A 365 6.28 -1.06 4.44
C MET A 365 5.07 -0.11 4.57
N LEU A 366 3.89 -0.65 4.95
CA LEU A 366 2.69 0.14 5.19
C LEU A 366 2.82 1.05 6.42
N ILE A 367 3.44 0.58 7.50
CA ILE A 367 3.78 1.40 8.68
C ILE A 367 4.63 2.61 8.26
N VAL A 368 5.71 2.37 7.54
CA VAL A 368 6.60 3.46 7.09
C VAL A 368 5.88 4.37 6.10
N ALA A 369 5.06 3.83 5.19
CA ALA A 369 4.23 4.64 4.30
C ALA A 369 3.29 5.56 5.08
N SER A 370 2.62 5.04 6.12
CA SER A 370 1.75 5.87 7.00
C SER A 370 2.54 6.97 7.69
N LEU A 371 3.72 6.69 8.24
CA LEU A 371 4.58 7.71 8.85
C LEU A 371 4.98 8.81 7.85
N VAL A 372 5.34 8.42 6.62
CA VAL A 372 5.66 9.40 5.56
C VAL A 372 4.44 10.24 5.20
N MET A 373 3.25 9.63 5.07
CA MET A 373 2.03 10.36 4.73
C MET A 373 1.57 11.29 5.86
N ILE A 374 1.73 10.89 7.12
CA ILE A 374 1.49 11.77 8.28
C ILE A 374 2.46 12.96 8.25
N TYR A 375 3.75 12.70 8.04
CA TYR A 375 4.77 13.74 7.94
C TYR A 375 4.50 14.70 6.77
N GLU A 376 4.17 14.17 5.59
CA GLU A 376 3.76 14.90 4.39
C GLU A 376 2.62 15.88 4.71
N LYS A 377 1.56 15.36 5.32
CA LYS A 377 0.36 16.13 5.65
C LYS A 377 0.65 17.24 6.65
N LEU A 378 1.35 16.93 7.75
CA LEU A 378 1.66 17.90 8.81
C LEU A 378 2.62 19.00 8.35
N ASN A 379 3.50 18.68 7.39
CA ASN A 379 4.50 19.62 6.86
C ASN A 379 4.07 20.25 5.53
N SER A 380 2.89 19.91 4.99
CA SER A 380 2.38 20.44 3.70
C SER A 380 3.37 20.25 2.55
N GLN A 381 4.00 19.08 2.48
CA GLN A 381 5.02 18.73 1.49
C GLN A 381 4.48 17.66 0.53
N GLY A 382 5.16 17.43 -0.59
CA GLY A 382 4.86 16.28 -1.46
C GLY A 382 5.54 14.98 -0.96
N PRO A 383 5.05 13.77 -1.37
CA PRO A 383 5.55 12.49 -0.86
C PRO A 383 7.07 12.29 -1.03
N ARG A 384 7.65 12.79 -2.12
CA ARG A 384 9.10 12.69 -2.39
C ARG A 384 9.92 13.58 -1.49
N GLU A 385 9.44 14.79 -1.26
CA GLU A 385 10.07 15.76 -0.37
C GLU A 385 9.98 15.29 1.07
N ALA A 386 8.82 14.82 1.49
CA ALA A 386 8.57 14.28 2.82
C ALA A 386 9.56 13.16 3.16
N ILE A 387 9.66 12.13 2.33
CA ILE A 387 10.59 11.01 2.60
C ILE A 387 12.06 11.44 2.53
N HIS A 388 12.39 12.40 1.67
CA HIS A 388 13.76 12.94 1.59
C HIS A 388 14.13 13.69 2.87
N ASN A 389 13.26 14.58 3.35
CA ASN A 389 13.47 15.35 4.57
C ASN A 389 13.51 14.45 5.81
N MET A 390 12.62 13.46 5.90
CA MET A 390 12.67 12.45 6.97
C MET A 390 14.03 11.73 7.02
N ARG A 391 14.57 11.34 5.87
CA ARG A 391 15.91 10.71 5.78
C ARG A 391 17.02 11.62 6.29
N ILE A 392 17.02 12.88 5.86
CA ILE A 392 18.03 13.86 6.28
C ILE A 392 17.95 14.10 7.79
N GLU A 393 16.76 14.30 8.33
CA GLU A 393 16.56 14.53 9.75
C GLU A 393 16.99 13.35 10.61
N LEU A 394 16.68 12.12 10.16
CA LEU A 394 17.10 10.88 10.85
C LEU A 394 18.63 10.70 10.77
N MET A 395 19.25 10.95 9.63
CA MET A 395 20.70 10.89 9.49
C MET A 395 21.39 11.92 10.39
N ASN A 396 20.88 13.15 10.44
CA ASN A 396 21.38 14.19 11.34
C ASN A 396 21.22 13.79 12.81
N TRP A 397 20.09 13.20 13.18
CA TRP A 397 19.87 12.70 14.52
C TRP A 397 20.90 11.66 14.92
N VAL A 398 21.12 10.66 14.07
CA VAL A 398 22.13 9.60 14.29
C VAL A 398 23.53 10.17 14.41
N PHE A 399 23.86 11.17 13.60
CA PHE A 399 25.17 11.82 13.63
C PHE A 399 25.39 12.65 14.90
N LEU A 400 24.36 13.37 15.36
CA LEU A 400 24.43 14.24 16.53
C LEU A 400 24.35 13.48 17.87
N HIS A 401 23.83 12.25 17.84
CA HIS A 401 23.70 11.38 19.02
C HIS A 401 24.51 10.10 18.85
N PRO A 402 25.84 10.20 18.67
CA PRO A 402 26.68 9.02 18.56
C PRO A 402 26.63 8.26 19.89
N VAL A 403 26.13 7.02 19.83
CA VAL A 403 26.21 6.14 21.00
C VAL A 403 27.66 5.75 21.21
N ASP A 404 28.15 5.93 22.43
CA ASP A 404 29.49 5.56 22.83
C ASP A 404 29.67 4.03 22.66
N ARG A 405 30.34 3.62 21.59
CA ARG A 405 30.53 2.21 21.23
C ARG A 405 31.57 1.51 22.08
N GLY A 406 32.06 2.13 23.15
CA GLY A 406 32.97 1.49 24.09
C GLY A 406 34.32 1.02 23.53
N GLN A 407 34.67 1.35 22.29
CA GLN A 407 35.98 1.10 21.69
C GLN A 407 36.36 2.22 20.73
N GLY A 408 37.27 3.08 21.19
CA GLY A 408 37.99 4.02 20.38
C GLY A 408 37.20 5.28 20.04
N ARG A 409 37.24 6.26 20.94
CA ARG A 409 37.11 7.65 20.55
C ARG A 409 38.02 7.86 19.33
N LEU A 410 37.39 8.15 18.19
CA LEU A 410 38.05 9.05 17.26
C LEU A 410 38.12 10.40 18.00
N GLU A 411 39.18 10.63 18.70
CA GLU A 411 39.52 11.99 19.10
C GLU A 411 39.55 12.82 17.82
N ILE A 412 38.53 13.65 17.66
CA ILE A 412 38.60 14.71 16.66
C ILE A 412 39.80 15.54 17.13
N ALA A 413 40.93 15.39 16.44
CA ALA A 413 42.11 16.19 16.70
C ALA A 413 41.67 17.66 16.70
N THR A 414 41.71 18.27 17.86
CA THR A 414 41.52 19.71 17.98
C THR A 414 42.67 20.40 17.27
N GLN A 415 42.48 21.63 16.81
CA GLN A 415 43.51 22.40 16.09
C GLN A 415 44.86 22.49 16.84
N ASP A 416 44.89 22.16 18.11
CA ASP A 416 46.08 22.16 18.99
C ASP A 416 46.95 20.91 18.85
N ASP A 417 46.49 19.85 18.16
CA ASP A 417 47.23 18.59 17.97
C ASP A 417 48.07 18.57 16.66
N LEU A 418 48.12 19.65 15.93
CA LEU A 418 48.93 19.74 14.73
C LEU A 418 50.40 20.01 15.12
N PRO A 419 51.38 19.25 14.60
CA PRO A 419 52.78 19.51 14.86
C PRO A 419 53.17 20.91 14.31
N PRO A 420 54.06 21.65 15.00
CA PRO A 420 54.43 22.96 14.58
C PRO A 420 55.01 22.92 13.16
N LYS A 421 54.52 23.82 12.30
CA LYS A 421 55.05 23.97 10.94
C LYS A 421 56.54 24.20 11.02
N SER A 422 57.38 23.31 10.47
CA SER A 422 58.79 23.50 10.28
C SER A 422 58.98 24.68 9.31
N ASN A 423 59.44 25.80 9.83
CA ASN A 423 60.04 26.88 9.00
C ASN A 423 61.30 26.34 8.34
N GLY A 424 61.24 26.25 7.01
CA GLY A 424 62.39 26.01 6.14
C GLY A 424 62.12 26.60 4.79
#